data_69be46424863e01b026f9818c5efcc2a
#
_entry.id   69be46424863e01b026f9818c5efcc2a
#
_cell.length_a   1.000
_cell.length_b   1.000
_cell.length_c   1.000
_cell.angle_alpha   90.00
_cell.angle_beta   90.00
_cell.angle_gamma   90.00
#
_symmetry.space_group_name_H-M   'P 1'
#
loop_
_entity.id
_entity.type
_entity.pdbx_description
1 polymer ?
#
loop_
_entity_poly.entity_id
_entity_poly.type
_entity_poly.pdbx_seq_one_letter_code
_entity_poly.pdbx_strand_id
1 'polypeptide(L)'
;RQQRPVAGVDTLGVKLAEGDLGKMRFVFDRIYVSGLSALFEMTPEGNNLAALMKSPAAEITASDAAGSATPSPTLRIADLEISNGRVTVRDLTMHRPFEYTVSEIRMRSRDFDPSKRNSMTVDARMQKTGSAKLRWEGTLEDMDNQNITLWLTNLDLRDFGPYCEHYTAYPLTKGNLTFRSQNVIRDRYLDGTNHLDMFEPKVDKKRREIKAEMNIPLKLGLYVLKDKKGHVKMDLPVRGSLDSPEFSYRKIVLKAIGNVLLKVVTAPFSFLSGNKENIEYINIDPLQYVFTSEQYASLDKIAQALQDKPEMHIVLTQRVNMRRALPRQAAGALRMAYAEHLKSADTTGRQPMSMLEYEKIQQTDIRTPAIMAFADSLLTRQGISPQGLSADDKALALYREKAAGQLARMMAARNKALAEYMQSTHGATAPAFRVQTMDSLALPNYTGRDRYTIALEVDGETVEVEAEDDNAGAGAETDMSPGDIQADSTGLSAGVPAEEAMVIGGAVATSAPAVMETESSGE
;
A
#
# COMPACT_ATOMS: atom_id res chain seq x y z
N ARG A 1 35.08 -2.48 -22.29
CA ARG A 1 33.61 -2.52 -22.58
C ARG A 1 33.42 -3.27 -23.89
N GLN A 2 32.85 -4.46 -23.90
CA GLN A 2 32.45 -5.13 -25.13
C GLN A 2 31.32 -4.28 -25.74
N GLN A 3 31.52 -3.75 -26.94
CA GLN A 3 30.49 -3.06 -27.70
C GLN A 3 29.45 -4.11 -28.10
N ARG A 4 28.31 -4.11 -27.42
CA ARG A 4 27.16 -4.93 -27.84
C ARG A 4 26.38 -4.14 -28.87
N PRO A 5 25.90 -4.75 -29.96
CA PRO A 5 25.05 -4.06 -30.93
C PRO A 5 23.74 -3.64 -30.24
N VAL A 6 23.31 -2.41 -30.50
CA VAL A 6 22.07 -1.86 -29.96
C VAL A 6 20.86 -2.42 -30.71
N ALA A 7 21.03 -2.67 -32.00
CA ALA A 7 20.00 -3.29 -32.84
C ALA A 7 20.64 -4.12 -33.95
N GLY A 8 19.90 -5.12 -34.43
CA GLY A 8 20.28 -5.97 -35.55
C GLY A 8 19.06 -6.58 -36.22
N VAL A 9 19.21 -6.96 -37.48
CA VAL A 9 18.16 -7.60 -38.27
C VAL A 9 18.79 -8.72 -39.07
N ASP A 10 18.24 -9.92 -39.06
CA ASP A 10 18.71 -11.05 -39.84
C ASP A 10 18.27 -10.95 -41.31
N THR A 11 17.01 -10.61 -41.54
CA THR A 11 16.43 -10.52 -42.88
C THR A 11 15.46 -9.34 -42.96
N LEU A 12 15.60 -8.53 -44.00
CA LEU A 12 14.66 -7.49 -44.41
C LEU A 12 14.18 -7.78 -45.84
N GLY A 13 12.90 -8.05 -46.00
CA GLY A 13 12.27 -8.21 -47.30
C GLY A 13 11.34 -7.04 -47.58
N VAL A 14 11.49 -6.41 -48.74
CA VAL A 14 10.70 -5.28 -49.16
C VAL A 14 10.14 -5.53 -50.55
N LYS A 15 8.81 -5.46 -50.69
CA LYS A 15 8.13 -5.52 -51.98
C LYS A 15 7.44 -4.19 -52.25
N LEU A 16 8.04 -3.40 -53.14
CA LEU A 16 7.52 -2.09 -53.56
C LEU A 16 6.42 -2.31 -54.62
N ALA A 17 5.27 -1.70 -54.44
CA ALA A 17 4.17 -1.66 -55.39
C ALA A 17 4.22 -0.40 -56.25
N GLU A 18 4.45 0.76 -55.65
CA GLU A 18 4.51 2.04 -56.31
C GLU A 18 5.55 2.94 -55.63
N GLY A 19 6.38 3.63 -56.40
CA GLY A 19 7.34 4.59 -55.91
C GLY A 19 7.36 5.82 -56.81
N ASP A 20 6.98 6.97 -56.28
CA ASP A 20 7.04 8.29 -56.96
C ASP A 20 7.95 9.21 -56.14
N LEU A 21 9.19 9.34 -56.60
CA LEU A 21 10.19 10.19 -55.96
C LEU A 21 9.84 11.68 -56.05
N GLY A 22 9.13 12.10 -57.12
CA GLY A 22 8.74 13.50 -57.30
C GLY A 22 7.65 13.93 -56.31
N LYS A 23 6.76 13.02 -55.96
CA LYS A 23 5.71 13.21 -54.94
C LYS A 23 6.05 12.65 -53.58
N MET A 24 7.25 12.11 -53.42
CA MET A 24 7.67 11.44 -52.19
C MET A 24 6.64 10.39 -51.68
N ARG A 25 6.03 9.67 -52.63
CA ARG A 25 5.00 8.64 -52.33
C ARG A 25 5.56 7.24 -52.50
N PHE A 26 5.43 6.43 -51.45
CA PHE A 26 5.93 5.06 -51.42
C PHE A 26 4.80 4.12 -50.97
N VAL A 27 4.41 3.19 -51.80
CA VAL A 27 3.44 2.14 -51.51
C VAL A 27 4.14 0.79 -51.56
N PHE A 28 4.12 0.08 -50.48
CA PHE A 28 4.68 -1.26 -50.35
C PHE A 28 3.56 -2.31 -50.26
N ASP A 29 3.66 -3.36 -51.09
CA ASP A 29 2.80 -4.56 -50.95
C ASP A 29 3.12 -5.26 -49.63
N ARG A 30 4.42 -5.37 -49.33
CA ARG A 30 4.85 -6.08 -48.12
C ARG A 30 6.20 -5.53 -47.63
N ILE A 31 6.29 -5.34 -46.31
CA ILE A 31 7.55 -5.24 -45.59
C ILE A 31 7.61 -6.36 -44.58
N TYR A 32 8.66 -7.17 -44.65
CA TYR A 32 8.89 -8.30 -43.78
C TYR A 32 10.25 -8.19 -43.11
N VAL A 33 10.27 -8.27 -41.78
CA VAL A 33 11.49 -8.24 -40.96
C VAL A 33 11.56 -9.51 -40.15
N SER A 34 12.67 -10.23 -40.23
CA SER A 34 12.91 -11.42 -39.42
C SER A 34 14.19 -11.29 -38.61
N GLY A 35 14.15 -11.82 -37.38
CA GLY A 35 15.31 -11.80 -36.47
C GLY A 35 15.69 -10.39 -36.02
N LEU A 36 14.71 -9.49 -35.91
CA LEU A 36 14.95 -8.18 -35.28
C LEU A 36 15.44 -8.37 -33.85
N SER A 37 16.62 -7.84 -33.53
CA SER A 37 17.16 -7.82 -32.18
C SER A 37 17.39 -6.39 -31.73
N ALA A 38 16.99 -6.08 -30.49
CA ALA A 38 17.22 -4.76 -29.90
C ALA A 38 17.61 -4.87 -28.43
N LEU A 39 18.50 -3.99 -27.99
CA LEU A 39 18.88 -3.78 -26.60
C LEU A 39 18.45 -2.39 -26.16
N PHE A 40 17.55 -2.35 -25.17
CA PHE A 40 17.22 -1.14 -24.47
C PHE A 40 17.92 -1.14 -23.11
N GLU A 41 18.78 -0.16 -22.87
CA GLU A 41 19.56 -0.06 -21.64
C GLU A 41 19.34 1.29 -20.96
N MET A 42 18.91 1.25 -19.70
CA MET A 42 18.76 2.43 -18.83
C MET A 42 19.96 2.50 -17.88
N THR A 43 20.53 3.70 -17.75
CA THR A 43 21.60 4.05 -16.82
C THR A 43 21.19 5.27 -15.99
N PRO A 44 21.91 5.61 -14.92
CA PRO A 44 21.64 6.85 -14.18
C PRO A 44 21.75 8.12 -15.05
N GLU A 45 22.54 8.07 -16.14
CA GLU A 45 22.76 9.19 -17.06
C GLU A 45 21.71 9.27 -18.17
N GLY A 46 20.82 8.28 -18.29
CA GLY A 46 19.79 8.22 -19.34
C GLY A 46 19.67 6.85 -19.98
N ASN A 47 19.19 6.79 -21.21
CA ASN A 47 19.07 5.53 -21.95
C ASN A 47 19.87 5.53 -23.26
N ASN A 48 20.17 4.32 -23.77
CA ASN A 48 20.98 4.16 -24.96
C ASN A 48 20.30 4.67 -26.25
N LEU A 49 18.98 4.71 -26.34
CA LEU A 49 18.27 5.22 -27.51
C LEU A 49 18.34 6.75 -27.57
N ALA A 50 18.11 7.44 -26.45
CA ALA A 50 18.29 8.88 -26.36
C ALA A 50 19.74 9.30 -26.68
N ALA A 51 20.72 8.50 -26.27
CA ALA A 51 22.13 8.73 -26.59
C ALA A 51 22.41 8.62 -28.09
N LEU A 52 21.73 7.70 -28.82
CA LEU A 52 21.82 7.58 -30.26
C LEU A 52 21.18 8.76 -31.00
N MET A 53 20.05 9.25 -30.51
CA MET A 53 19.36 10.40 -31.10
C MET A 53 20.11 11.72 -30.90
N LYS A 54 20.94 11.85 -29.87
CA LYS A 54 21.84 12.98 -29.62
C LYS A 54 23.18 12.89 -30.37
N SER A 55 23.36 11.88 -31.22
CA SER A 55 24.60 11.71 -31.98
C SER A 55 24.70 12.79 -33.09
N PRO A 56 25.94 13.29 -33.41
CA PRO A 56 26.13 14.31 -34.45
C PRO A 56 25.58 13.93 -35.83
N ALA A 57 25.40 12.63 -36.09
CA ALA A 57 24.79 12.15 -37.34
C ALA A 57 23.30 12.49 -37.44
N ALA A 58 22.60 12.73 -36.33
CA ALA A 58 21.20 13.17 -36.31
C ALA A 58 21.06 14.71 -36.56
N GLU A 59 22.09 15.49 -36.19
CA GLU A 59 22.12 16.93 -36.41
C GLU A 59 22.34 17.26 -37.91
N ILE A 60 23.03 16.42 -38.67
CA ILE A 60 23.26 16.60 -40.09
C ILE A 60 21.95 16.45 -40.89
N THR A 61 21.03 15.57 -40.46
CA THR A 61 19.73 15.41 -41.12
C THR A 61 18.72 16.50 -40.77
N ALA A 62 18.87 17.14 -39.61
CA ALA A 62 17.98 18.23 -39.17
C ALA A 62 18.39 19.62 -39.75
N SER A 63 19.68 19.83 -40.03
CA SER A 63 20.20 21.09 -40.54
C SER A 63 19.91 21.29 -42.04
N ASP A 64 19.87 20.21 -42.83
CA ASP A 64 19.60 20.31 -44.29
C ASP A 64 18.10 20.38 -44.62
N ALA A 65 17.20 20.17 -43.66
CA ALA A 65 15.76 20.23 -43.88
C ALA A 65 15.15 21.64 -43.77
N ALA A 66 15.93 22.67 -43.41
CA ALA A 66 15.42 24.03 -43.18
C ALA A 66 15.28 24.90 -44.44
N GLY A 67 15.41 24.33 -45.64
CA GLY A 67 15.56 25.13 -46.89
C GLY A 67 14.60 24.93 -48.04
N SER A 68 13.65 23.99 -48.00
CA SER A 68 12.59 23.91 -49.05
C SER A 68 11.39 23.11 -48.52
N ALA A 69 10.19 23.57 -48.86
CA ALA A 69 8.93 22.87 -48.60
C ALA A 69 8.88 21.57 -49.43
N THR A 70 9.68 20.59 -49.06
CA THR A 70 9.60 19.23 -49.60
C THR A 70 8.32 18.60 -49.06
N PRO A 71 7.43 18.04 -49.91
CA PRO A 71 6.23 17.36 -49.44
C PRO A 71 6.61 16.21 -48.48
N SER A 72 5.93 16.12 -47.34
CA SER A 72 6.15 15.01 -46.39
C SER A 72 5.96 13.67 -47.11
N PRO A 73 6.87 12.72 -46.93
CA PRO A 73 6.78 11.43 -47.61
C PRO A 73 5.49 10.70 -47.21
N THR A 74 4.71 10.26 -48.20
CA THR A 74 3.52 9.44 -47.98
C THR A 74 3.94 7.97 -48.02
N LEU A 75 3.75 7.26 -46.89
CA LEU A 75 4.08 5.88 -46.74
C LEU A 75 2.81 5.06 -46.56
N ARG A 76 2.65 3.99 -47.36
CA ARG A 76 1.61 2.98 -47.14
C ARG A 76 2.20 1.60 -47.31
N ILE A 77 1.85 0.69 -46.36
CA ILE A 77 2.33 -0.70 -46.36
C ILE A 77 1.11 -1.62 -46.24
N ALA A 78 0.82 -2.40 -47.28
CA ALA A 78 -0.36 -3.28 -47.27
C ALA A 78 -0.22 -4.44 -46.28
N ASP A 79 0.98 -5.02 -46.13
CA ASP A 79 1.27 -6.08 -45.15
C ASP A 79 2.63 -5.81 -44.49
N LEU A 80 2.58 -5.43 -43.22
CA LEU A 80 3.76 -5.23 -42.38
C LEU A 80 3.89 -6.35 -41.38
N GLU A 81 4.99 -7.11 -41.45
CA GLU A 81 5.21 -8.26 -40.60
C GLU A 81 6.62 -8.23 -39.98
N ILE A 82 6.69 -8.44 -38.65
CA ILE A 82 7.93 -8.76 -37.95
C ILE A 82 7.78 -10.18 -37.39
N SER A 83 8.79 -11.02 -37.58
CA SER A 83 8.85 -12.37 -37.03
C SER A 83 10.16 -12.63 -36.32
N ASN A 84 10.13 -13.56 -35.36
CA ASN A 84 11.29 -13.99 -34.61
C ASN A 84 12.11 -12.84 -33.98
N GLY A 85 11.40 -11.77 -33.55
CA GLY A 85 12.04 -10.63 -32.91
C GLY A 85 12.50 -10.95 -31.49
N ARG A 86 13.51 -10.21 -31.01
CA ARG A 86 14.04 -10.28 -29.64
C ARG A 86 14.35 -8.87 -29.13
N VAL A 87 13.84 -8.55 -27.97
CA VAL A 87 14.18 -7.30 -27.27
C VAL A 87 14.70 -7.64 -25.88
N THR A 88 15.86 -7.12 -25.53
CA THR A 88 16.41 -7.22 -24.17
C THR A 88 16.33 -5.84 -23.52
N VAL A 89 15.67 -5.77 -22.38
CA VAL A 89 15.60 -4.58 -21.54
C VAL A 89 16.56 -4.77 -20.38
N ARG A 90 17.45 -3.79 -20.17
CA ARG A 90 18.38 -3.76 -19.05
C ARG A 90 18.23 -2.46 -18.29
N ASP A 91 18.01 -2.55 -16.98
CA ASP A 91 17.98 -1.40 -16.09
C ASP A 91 19.13 -1.48 -15.09
N LEU A 92 20.07 -0.55 -15.23
CA LEU A 92 21.26 -0.43 -14.38
C LEU A 92 21.07 0.61 -13.26
N THR A 93 19.89 1.21 -13.15
CA THR A 93 19.57 2.19 -12.10
C THR A 93 19.20 1.51 -10.77
N MET A 94 18.92 0.22 -10.79
CA MET A 94 18.54 -0.56 -9.62
C MET A 94 19.76 -0.96 -8.77
N HIS A 95 19.55 -1.28 -7.50
CA HIS A 95 20.58 -1.85 -6.60
C HIS A 95 21.33 -3.03 -7.23
N ARG A 96 20.57 -3.87 -7.90
CA ARG A 96 21.02 -5.01 -8.67
C ARG A 96 20.49 -4.86 -10.09
N PRO A 97 21.33 -5.03 -11.12
CA PRO A 97 20.87 -4.88 -12.49
C PRO A 97 19.65 -5.74 -12.78
N PHE A 98 18.65 -5.15 -13.41
CA PHE A 98 17.51 -5.85 -13.96
C PHE A 98 17.78 -6.15 -15.43
N GLU A 99 17.58 -7.39 -15.86
CA GLU A 99 17.66 -7.78 -17.26
C GLU A 99 16.45 -8.66 -17.61
N TYR A 100 15.73 -8.29 -18.65
CA TYR A 100 14.54 -8.97 -19.09
C TYR A 100 14.52 -9.13 -20.61
N THR A 101 14.31 -10.35 -21.09
CA THR A 101 14.28 -10.64 -22.52
C THR A 101 12.88 -11.02 -22.98
N VAL A 102 12.40 -10.31 -23.99
CA VAL A 102 11.20 -10.62 -24.77
C VAL A 102 11.67 -11.25 -26.09
N SER A 103 11.21 -12.43 -26.41
CA SER A 103 11.64 -13.19 -27.57
C SER A 103 10.45 -13.72 -28.37
N GLU A 104 10.75 -14.33 -29.53
CA GLU A 104 9.73 -14.84 -30.44
C GLU A 104 8.67 -13.79 -30.79
N ILE A 105 9.09 -12.53 -30.88
CA ILE A 105 8.17 -11.42 -31.17
C ILE A 105 7.66 -11.58 -32.59
N ARG A 106 6.34 -11.58 -32.72
CA ARG A 106 5.62 -11.56 -33.98
C ARG A 106 4.72 -10.35 -33.99
N MET A 107 4.89 -9.47 -34.95
CA MET A 107 4.08 -8.28 -35.13
C MET A 107 3.41 -8.32 -36.51
N ARG A 108 2.16 -7.90 -36.57
CA ARG A 108 1.44 -7.74 -37.83
C ARG A 108 0.60 -6.48 -37.82
N SER A 109 0.66 -5.79 -38.96
CA SER A 109 -0.24 -4.68 -39.26
C SER A 109 -0.64 -4.74 -40.74
N ARG A 110 -1.89 -4.51 -41.04
CA ARG A 110 -2.41 -4.45 -42.40
C ARG A 110 -2.81 -3.04 -42.75
N ASP A 111 -2.60 -2.65 -44.02
CA ASP A 111 -2.91 -1.33 -44.55
C ASP A 111 -2.33 -0.19 -43.68
N PHE A 112 -1.08 -0.38 -43.24
CA PHE A 112 -0.38 0.57 -42.40
C PHE A 112 -0.11 1.88 -43.14
N ASP A 113 -0.57 2.99 -42.55
CA ASP A 113 -0.42 4.36 -43.07
C ASP A 113 -0.20 5.27 -41.85
N PRO A 114 1.00 5.85 -41.64
CA PRO A 114 1.33 6.65 -40.45
C PRO A 114 0.35 7.80 -40.19
N SER A 115 -0.28 8.35 -41.27
CA SER A 115 -1.22 9.47 -41.19
C SER A 115 -2.65 9.05 -40.81
N LYS A 116 -2.93 7.76 -40.77
CA LYS A 116 -4.27 7.22 -40.49
C LYS A 116 -4.27 6.39 -39.20
N ARG A 117 -5.48 6.09 -38.76
CA ARG A 117 -5.66 5.16 -37.66
C ARG A 117 -5.29 3.74 -38.12
N ASN A 118 -4.28 3.17 -37.48
CA ASN A 118 -3.79 1.82 -37.72
C ASN A 118 -4.24 0.88 -36.62
N SER A 119 -4.20 -0.42 -36.92
CA SER A 119 -4.28 -1.50 -35.93
C SER A 119 -3.05 -2.39 -36.03
N MET A 120 -2.41 -2.63 -34.93
CA MET A 120 -1.22 -3.45 -34.84
C MET A 120 -1.41 -4.51 -33.76
N THR A 121 -1.02 -5.73 -34.07
CA THR A 121 -1.02 -6.85 -33.12
C THR A 121 0.37 -7.44 -33.01
N VAL A 122 0.81 -7.84 -31.80
CA VAL A 122 2.07 -8.57 -31.58
C VAL A 122 1.86 -9.64 -30.51
N ASP A 123 2.45 -10.77 -30.68
CA ASP A 123 2.58 -11.85 -29.72
C ASP A 123 4.07 -12.01 -29.36
N ALA A 124 4.36 -12.34 -28.11
CA ALA A 124 5.74 -12.55 -27.69
C ALA A 124 5.85 -13.53 -26.52
N ARG A 125 7.04 -14.10 -26.37
CA ARG A 125 7.44 -14.89 -25.21
C ARG A 125 8.18 -13.99 -24.23
N MET A 126 7.81 -14.08 -22.96
CA MET A 126 8.37 -13.30 -21.87
C MET A 126 9.32 -14.20 -21.06
N GLN A 127 10.61 -13.92 -21.10
CA GLN A 127 11.65 -14.75 -20.45
C GLN A 127 11.47 -16.25 -20.75
N LYS A 128 11.35 -17.09 -19.72
CA LYS A 128 11.29 -18.54 -19.82
C LYS A 128 9.86 -19.09 -19.91
N THR A 129 8.92 -18.48 -19.19
CA THR A 129 7.60 -19.09 -18.94
C THR A 129 6.41 -18.23 -19.33
N GLY A 130 6.60 -16.92 -19.43
CA GLY A 130 5.52 -15.97 -19.69
C GLY A 130 5.22 -15.74 -21.16
N SER A 131 4.05 -15.17 -21.42
CA SER A 131 3.66 -14.67 -22.74
C SER A 131 3.11 -13.25 -22.64
N ALA A 132 3.28 -12.50 -23.72
CA ALA A 132 2.69 -11.18 -23.90
C ALA A 132 1.83 -11.16 -25.16
N LYS A 133 0.70 -10.48 -25.06
CA LYS A 133 -0.12 -10.08 -26.19
C LYS A 133 -0.44 -8.61 -26.06
N LEU A 134 -0.35 -7.86 -27.19
CA LEU A 134 -0.77 -6.47 -27.19
C LEU A 134 -1.54 -6.16 -28.46
N ARG A 135 -2.47 -5.25 -28.33
CA ARG A 135 -3.18 -4.61 -29.43
C ARG A 135 -3.01 -3.10 -29.29
N TRP A 136 -2.54 -2.48 -30.34
CA TRP A 136 -2.47 -1.04 -30.46
C TRP A 136 -3.36 -0.58 -31.60
N GLU A 137 -4.09 0.51 -31.37
CA GLU A 137 -4.90 1.21 -32.37
C GLU A 137 -4.68 2.69 -32.22
N GLY A 138 -4.21 3.33 -33.27
CA GLY A 138 -3.89 4.76 -33.23
C GLY A 138 -3.25 5.26 -34.50
N THR A 139 -2.79 6.51 -34.47
CA THR A 139 -2.09 7.17 -35.55
C THR A 139 -0.68 7.50 -35.07
N LEU A 140 0.36 7.26 -35.88
CA LEU A 140 1.74 7.59 -35.48
C LEU A 140 2.02 9.09 -35.56
N GLU A 141 1.35 9.80 -36.45
CA GLU A 141 1.48 11.25 -36.57
C GLU A 141 0.69 12.02 -35.50
N ASP A 142 -0.31 11.37 -34.90
CA ASP A 142 -1.11 11.93 -33.81
C ASP A 142 -1.06 11.00 -32.60
N MET A 143 -0.13 11.25 -31.71
CA MET A 143 0.02 10.50 -30.48
C MET A 143 -1.02 10.83 -29.39
N ASP A 144 -1.87 11.82 -29.65
CA ASP A 144 -2.84 12.34 -28.69
C ASP A 144 -4.05 11.39 -28.51
N ASN A 145 -4.25 10.50 -29.52
CA ASN A 145 -5.40 9.59 -29.56
C ASN A 145 -4.98 8.14 -29.82
N GLN A 146 -4.80 7.37 -28.76
CA GLN A 146 -4.30 6.00 -28.80
C GLN A 146 -5.18 5.03 -27.99
N ASN A 147 -5.30 3.78 -28.44
CA ASN A 147 -5.81 2.67 -27.65
C ASN A 147 -4.75 1.58 -27.54
N ILE A 148 -4.42 1.20 -26.33
CA ILE A 148 -3.40 0.19 -26.05
C ILE A 148 -3.99 -0.86 -25.09
N THR A 149 -4.04 -2.11 -25.52
CA THR A 149 -4.45 -3.22 -24.65
C THR A 149 -3.31 -4.22 -24.55
N LEU A 150 -2.93 -4.57 -23.33
CA LEU A 150 -1.82 -5.47 -23.03
C LEU A 150 -2.30 -6.63 -22.14
N TRP A 151 -1.90 -7.83 -22.48
CA TRP A 151 -2.05 -9.03 -21.64
C TRP A 151 -0.67 -9.64 -21.41
N LEU A 152 -0.27 -9.76 -20.18
CA LEU A 152 0.87 -10.52 -19.74
C LEU A 152 0.36 -11.72 -18.95
N THR A 153 0.83 -12.90 -19.28
CA THR A 153 0.33 -14.13 -18.66
C THR A 153 1.49 -14.98 -18.15
N ASN A 154 1.36 -15.44 -16.92
CA ASN A 154 2.28 -16.40 -16.31
C ASN A 154 3.74 -15.91 -16.25
N LEU A 155 3.96 -14.64 -15.90
CA LEU A 155 5.30 -14.11 -15.65
C LEU A 155 5.82 -14.60 -14.30
N ASP A 156 7.07 -15.02 -14.24
CA ASP A 156 7.72 -15.36 -12.96
C ASP A 156 8.01 -14.06 -12.16
N LEU A 157 7.43 -13.93 -10.99
CA LEU A 157 7.64 -12.76 -10.14
C LEU A 157 9.11 -12.57 -9.73
N ARG A 158 9.88 -13.65 -9.66
CA ARG A 158 11.31 -13.58 -9.31
C ARG A 158 12.12 -12.76 -10.31
N ASP A 159 11.70 -12.72 -11.56
CA ASP A 159 12.34 -11.92 -12.60
C ASP A 159 12.27 -10.41 -12.27
N PHE A 160 11.26 -9.98 -11.50
CA PHE A 160 11.09 -8.60 -11.03
C PHE A 160 11.70 -8.33 -9.65
N GLY A 161 12.47 -9.30 -9.12
CA GLY A 161 13.15 -9.19 -7.83
C GLY A 161 13.98 -7.91 -7.66
N PRO A 162 14.79 -7.49 -8.64
CA PRO A 162 15.56 -6.26 -8.53
C PRO A 162 14.72 -5.00 -8.26
N TYR A 163 13.56 -4.90 -8.90
CA TYR A 163 12.61 -3.80 -8.65
C TYR A 163 11.99 -3.89 -7.26
N CYS A 164 11.50 -5.06 -6.86
CA CYS A 164 10.91 -5.26 -5.55
C CYS A 164 11.91 -4.93 -4.43
N GLU A 165 13.14 -5.41 -4.54
CA GLU A 165 14.21 -5.12 -3.57
C GLU A 165 14.56 -3.63 -3.53
N HIS A 166 14.66 -2.96 -4.68
CA HIS A 166 14.99 -1.55 -4.76
C HIS A 166 13.91 -0.67 -4.10
N TYR A 167 12.64 -0.92 -4.41
CA TYR A 167 11.54 -0.09 -3.91
C TYR A 167 11.11 -0.43 -2.48
N THR A 168 11.17 -1.69 -2.06
CA THR A 168 10.58 -2.15 -0.80
C THR A 168 11.57 -2.82 0.16
N ALA A 169 12.79 -3.11 -0.30
CA ALA A 169 13.81 -3.92 0.37
C ALA A 169 13.39 -5.40 0.63
N TYR A 170 12.36 -5.90 -0.04
CA TYR A 170 11.94 -7.30 0.08
C TYR A 170 12.32 -8.11 -1.16
N PRO A 171 13.10 -9.22 -1.02
CA PRO A 171 13.36 -10.15 -2.10
C PRO A 171 12.11 -10.95 -2.49
N LEU A 172 11.77 -10.96 -3.78
CA LEU A 172 10.75 -11.86 -4.32
C LEU A 172 11.33 -13.27 -4.48
N THR A 173 10.68 -14.28 -3.88
CA THR A 173 11.17 -15.67 -3.86
C THR A 173 10.28 -16.64 -4.64
N LYS A 174 8.99 -16.33 -4.82
CA LYS A 174 8.01 -17.16 -5.51
C LYS A 174 6.86 -16.35 -6.05
N GLY A 175 6.18 -16.89 -7.03
CA GLY A 175 4.89 -16.44 -7.53
C GLY A 175 4.89 -16.19 -9.02
N ASN A 176 3.69 -16.19 -9.59
CA ASN A 176 3.43 -15.88 -10.99
C ASN A 176 2.52 -14.66 -11.08
N LEU A 177 2.71 -13.87 -12.14
CA LEU A 177 1.96 -12.65 -12.41
C LEU A 177 1.17 -12.80 -13.72
N THR A 178 -0.09 -12.46 -13.68
CA THR A 178 -0.93 -12.15 -14.83
C THR A 178 -1.33 -10.69 -14.74
N PHE A 179 -1.16 -9.96 -15.83
CA PHE A 179 -1.45 -8.53 -15.87
C PHE A 179 -2.26 -8.21 -17.12
N ARG A 180 -3.37 -7.51 -16.94
CA ARG A 180 -4.22 -7.02 -18.02
C ARG A 180 -4.32 -5.51 -17.91
N SER A 181 -4.02 -4.82 -19.01
CA SER A 181 -4.01 -3.36 -19.06
C SER A 181 -4.79 -2.89 -20.28
N GLN A 182 -5.67 -1.93 -20.08
CA GLN A 182 -6.41 -1.23 -21.13
C GLN A 182 -6.18 0.26 -20.92
N ASN A 183 -5.47 0.88 -21.85
CA ASN A 183 -5.12 2.29 -21.80
C ASN A 183 -5.75 3.00 -22.99
N VAL A 184 -6.49 4.04 -22.70
CA VAL A 184 -7.09 4.94 -23.68
C VAL A 184 -6.48 6.32 -23.51
N ILE A 185 -5.86 6.83 -24.56
CA ILE A 185 -5.37 8.20 -24.61
C ILE A 185 -6.32 8.99 -25.48
N ARG A 186 -6.81 10.12 -24.98
CA ARG A 186 -7.62 11.10 -25.70
C ARG A 186 -7.12 12.50 -25.36
N ASP A 187 -6.82 13.29 -26.37
CA ASP A 187 -6.33 14.64 -26.20
C ASP A 187 -5.19 14.73 -25.17
N ARG A 188 -4.20 13.83 -25.30
CA ARG A 188 -3.04 13.67 -24.40
C ARG A 188 -3.39 13.33 -22.94
N TYR A 189 -4.63 12.94 -22.67
CA TYR A 189 -5.03 12.44 -21.34
C TYR A 189 -5.14 10.92 -21.36
N LEU A 190 -4.40 10.26 -20.49
CA LEU A 190 -4.43 8.81 -20.28
C LEU A 190 -5.55 8.44 -19.28
N ASP A 191 -6.42 7.52 -19.67
CA ASP A 191 -7.30 6.76 -18.77
C ASP A 191 -6.99 5.27 -18.93
N GLY A 192 -6.38 4.70 -17.92
CA GLY A 192 -5.92 3.31 -17.91
C GLY A 192 -6.58 2.50 -16.82
N THR A 193 -7.11 1.34 -17.20
CA THR A 193 -7.58 0.30 -16.29
C THR A 193 -6.58 -0.85 -16.30
N ASN A 194 -6.01 -1.16 -15.14
CA ASN A 194 -5.01 -2.20 -14.99
C ASN A 194 -5.48 -3.20 -13.94
N HIS A 195 -5.48 -4.47 -14.30
CA HIS A 195 -5.81 -5.58 -13.42
C HIS A 195 -4.58 -6.47 -13.24
N LEU A 196 -4.15 -6.62 -12.00
CA LEU A 196 -3.00 -7.42 -11.62
C LEU A 196 -3.47 -8.60 -10.78
N ASP A 197 -3.09 -9.80 -11.17
CA ASP A 197 -3.36 -11.04 -10.44
C ASP A 197 -2.04 -11.78 -10.21
N MET A 198 -1.63 -11.87 -8.96
CA MET A 198 -0.45 -12.63 -8.55
C MET A 198 -0.90 -13.93 -7.90
N PHE A 199 -0.36 -15.04 -8.36
CA PHE A 199 -0.59 -16.36 -7.78
C PHE A 199 0.59 -16.77 -6.90
N GLU A 200 0.31 -17.11 -5.65
CA GLU A 200 1.29 -17.53 -4.64
C GLU A 200 2.49 -16.57 -4.51
N PRO A 201 2.28 -15.23 -4.47
CA PRO A 201 3.38 -14.31 -4.27
C PRO A 201 4.01 -14.52 -2.91
N LYS A 202 5.34 -14.63 -2.86
CA LYS A 202 6.10 -14.76 -1.63
C LYS A 202 7.33 -13.87 -1.66
N VAL A 203 7.54 -13.15 -0.56
CA VAL A 203 8.75 -12.37 -0.30
C VAL A 203 9.49 -12.94 0.90
N ASP A 204 10.79 -12.74 0.95
CA ASP A 204 11.63 -13.09 2.10
C ASP A 204 11.66 -11.93 3.12
N LYS A 205 12.49 -12.05 4.15
CA LYS A 205 12.68 -11.02 5.16
C LYS A 205 13.22 -9.73 4.54
N LYS A 206 12.73 -8.60 5.06
CA LYS A 206 13.19 -7.27 4.65
C LYS A 206 14.69 -7.13 4.87
N ARG A 207 15.41 -6.69 3.86
CA ARG A 207 16.85 -6.43 3.91
C ARG A 207 17.12 -5.08 4.53
N ARG A 208 17.70 -5.07 5.72
CA ARG A 208 17.97 -3.83 6.48
C ARG A 208 19.07 -2.96 5.87
N GLU A 209 19.95 -3.57 5.08
CA GLU A 209 21.05 -2.90 4.36
C GLU A 209 20.57 -2.11 3.13
N ILE A 210 19.35 -2.36 2.65
CA ILE A 210 18.78 -1.64 1.51
C ILE A 210 17.88 -0.51 2.03
N LYS A 211 18.21 0.72 1.63
CA LYS A 211 17.32 1.87 1.85
C LYS A 211 16.18 1.81 0.83
N ALA A 212 15.04 1.31 1.25
CA ALA A 212 13.84 1.24 0.40
C ALA A 212 13.29 2.64 0.10
N GLU A 213 12.78 2.84 -1.10
CA GLU A 213 12.05 4.07 -1.45
C GLU A 213 10.66 4.11 -0.79
N MET A 214 10.05 2.93 -0.57
CA MET A 214 8.76 2.77 0.08
C MET A 214 8.89 1.94 1.35
N ASN A 215 8.53 2.54 2.49
CA ASN A 215 8.52 1.82 3.77
C ASN A 215 7.18 1.10 3.98
N ILE A 216 6.92 0.05 3.22
CA ILE A 216 5.68 -0.73 3.26
C ILE A 216 5.99 -2.10 3.87
N PRO A 217 5.19 -2.62 4.82
CA PRO A 217 5.29 -3.99 5.30
C PRO A 217 4.68 -4.95 4.26
N LEU A 218 5.44 -5.17 3.18
CA LEU A 218 5.00 -5.88 1.98
C LEU A 218 4.54 -7.31 2.27
N LYS A 219 5.20 -7.99 3.19
CA LYS A 219 4.90 -9.37 3.57
C LYS A 219 3.49 -9.48 4.18
N LEU A 220 3.18 -8.61 5.13
CA LEU A 220 1.86 -8.53 5.73
C LEU A 220 0.80 -8.11 4.70
N GLY A 221 1.08 -7.08 3.90
CA GLY A 221 0.13 -6.62 2.86
C GLY A 221 -0.23 -7.72 1.87
N LEU A 222 0.76 -8.46 1.36
CA LEU A 222 0.52 -9.61 0.48
C LEU A 222 -0.26 -10.73 1.17
N TYR A 223 0.05 -10.99 2.46
CA TYR A 223 -0.66 -12.02 3.21
C TYR A 223 -2.14 -11.66 3.43
N VAL A 224 -2.44 -10.43 3.80
CA VAL A 224 -3.83 -9.97 3.98
C VAL A 224 -4.61 -10.01 2.67
N LEU A 225 -4.01 -9.58 1.55
CA LEU A 225 -4.63 -9.56 0.23
C LEU A 225 -4.83 -10.96 -0.38
N LYS A 226 -4.00 -11.94 0.01
CA LYS A 226 -4.04 -13.27 -0.58
C LYS A 226 -5.35 -13.99 -0.23
N ASP A 227 -6.09 -14.40 -1.25
CA ASP A 227 -7.33 -15.18 -1.08
C ASP A 227 -7.05 -16.66 -0.71
N LYS A 228 -8.13 -17.43 -0.44
CA LYS A 228 -8.04 -18.86 -0.09
C LYS A 228 -7.46 -19.73 -1.20
N LYS A 229 -7.41 -19.23 -2.44
CA LYS A 229 -6.84 -19.93 -3.60
C LYS A 229 -5.40 -19.52 -3.88
N GLY A 230 -4.82 -18.64 -3.07
CA GLY A 230 -3.45 -18.17 -3.22
C GLY A 230 -3.30 -16.96 -4.15
N HIS A 231 -4.38 -16.32 -4.58
CA HIS A 231 -4.35 -15.15 -5.44
C HIS A 231 -4.32 -13.84 -4.65
N VAL A 232 -3.53 -12.89 -5.14
CA VAL A 232 -3.55 -11.48 -4.74
C VAL A 232 -3.97 -10.67 -5.97
N LYS A 233 -5.17 -10.09 -5.93
CA LYS A 233 -5.76 -9.33 -7.03
C LYS A 233 -5.84 -7.87 -6.69
N MET A 234 -5.42 -7.03 -7.63
CA MET A 234 -5.45 -5.56 -7.47
C MET A 234 -5.91 -4.90 -8.76
N ASP A 235 -6.83 -3.93 -8.61
CA ASP A 235 -7.22 -3.02 -9.67
C ASP A 235 -6.44 -1.71 -9.49
N LEU A 236 -5.69 -1.32 -10.52
CA LEU A 236 -4.78 -0.19 -10.50
C LEU A 236 -5.20 0.82 -11.58
N PRO A 237 -6.14 1.73 -11.31
CA PRO A 237 -6.46 2.78 -12.24
C PRO A 237 -5.27 3.73 -12.39
N VAL A 238 -4.90 4.06 -13.64
CA VAL A 238 -3.84 5.02 -13.96
C VAL A 238 -4.43 6.13 -14.80
N ARG A 239 -4.41 7.35 -14.30
CA ARG A 239 -4.95 8.53 -14.98
C ARG A 239 -3.98 9.68 -14.92
N GLY A 240 -3.93 10.47 -15.97
CA GLY A 240 -3.11 11.69 -15.97
C GLY A 240 -2.90 12.28 -17.35
N SER A 241 -2.52 13.56 -17.37
CA SER A 241 -2.11 14.25 -18.60
C SER A 241 -0.68 13.87 -18.97
N LEU A 242 -0.47 13.52 -20.23
CA LEU A 242 0.87 13.24 -20.79
C LEU A 242 1.72 14.51 -20.90
N ASP A 243 1.09 15.71 -20.84
CA ASP A 243 1.77 16.99 -20.85
C ASP A 243 2.39 17.37 -19.50
N SER A 244 2.04 16.65 -18.44
CA SER A 244 2.62 16.89 -17.13
C SER A 244 4.11 16.53 -17.13
N PRO A 245 5.02 17.44 -16.79
CA PRO A 245 6.45 17.16 -16.75
C PRO A 245 6.82 16.06 -15.73
N GLU A 246 5.92 15.79 -14.79
CA GLU A 246 6.08 14.73 -13.78
C GLU A 246 5.43 13.41 -14.21
N PHE A 247 4.81 13.35 -15.39
CA PHE A 247 4.15 12.13 -15.85
C PHE A 247 5.18 11.01 -16.06
N SER A 248 5.05 9.98 -15.25
CA SER A 248 5.82 8.74 -15.41
C SER A 248 4.90 7.56 -15.11
N TYR A 249 4.55 6.79 -16.14
CA TYR A 249 3.70 5.61 -16.00
C TYR A 249 4.22 4.66 -14.92
N ARG A 250 5.54 4.41 -14.91
CA ARG A 250 6.20 3.56 -13.90
C ARG A 250 5.98 4.08 -12.48
N LYS A 251 6.22 5.37 -12.24
CA LYS A 251 6.02 5.99 -10.92
C LYS A 251 4.55 5.92 -10.49
N ILE A 252 3.61 6.19 -11.41
CA ILE A 252 2.18 6.14 -11.13
C ILE A 252 1.73 4.72 -10.75
N VAL A 253 2.15 3.70 -11.51
CA VAL A 253 1.83 2.30 -11.21
C VAL A 253 2.42 1.85 -9.87
N LEU A 254 3.68 2.17 -9.61
CA LEU A 254 4.33 1.82 -8.34
C LEU A 254 3.67 2.53 -7.15
N LYS A 255 3.31 3.81 -7.30
CA LYS A 255 2.56 4.56 -6.28
C LYS A 255 1.17 3.95 -6.05
N ALA A 256 0.47 3.54 -7.11
CA ALA A 256 -0.84 2.89 -6.98
C ALA A 256 -0.74 1.55 -6.22
N ILE A 257 0.25 0.72 -6.54
CA ILE A 257 0.53 -0.53 -5.80
C ILE A 257 0.84 -0.21 -4.33
N GLY A 258 1.73 0.75 -4.09
CA GLY A 258 2.11 1.18 -2.75
C GLY A 258 0.90 1.65 -1.92
N ASN A 259 0.03 2.46 -2.51
CA ASN A 259 -1.18 2.95 -1.86
C ASN A 259 -2.16 1.82 -1.50
N VAL A 260 -2.35 0.83 -2.40
CA VAL A 260 -3.19 -0.35 -2.11
C VAL A 260 -2.61 -1.14 -0.94
N LEU A 261 -1.31 -1.41 -0.96
CA LEU A 261 -0.64 -2.16 0.10
C LEU A 261 -0.68 -1.39 1.44
N LEU A 262 -0.43 -0.09 1.43
CA LEU A 262 -0.52 0.75 2.61
C LEU A 262 -1.93 0.73 3.21
N LYS A 263 -2.95 0.94 2.38
CA LYS A 263 -4.35 0.91 2.81
C LYS A 263 -4.75 -0.43 3.42
N VAL A 264 -4.27 -1.54 2.88
CA VAL A 264 -4.51 -2.89 3.42
C VAL A 264 -3.89 -3.05 4.81
N VAL A 265 -2.73 -2.47 5.04
CA VAL A 265 -2.04 -2.58 6.31
C VAL A 265 -2.63 -1.65 7.37
N THR A 266 -3.06 -0.45 6.99
CA THR A 266 -3.69 0.51 7.91
C THR A 266 -5.15 0.16 8.22
N ALA A 267 -5.85 -0.52 7.31
CA ALA A 267 -7.24 -0.92 7.50
C ALA A 267 -7.49 -2.43 7.22
N PRO A 268 -6.76 -3.35 7.87
CA PRO A 268 -6.76 -4.77 7.52
C PRO A 268 -8.12 -5.43 7.70
N PHE A 269 -8.88 -5.05 8.72
CA PHE A 269 -10.18 -5.67 9.01
C PHE A 269 -11.24 -5.34 7.97
N SER A 270 -11.18 -4.18 7.33
CA SER A 270 -12.08 -3.83 6.22
C SER A 270 -11.84 -4.73 5.00
N PHE A 271 -10.59 -5.17 4.76
CA PHE A 271 -10.25 -6.11 3.69
C PHE A 271 -10.58 -7.55 4.05
N LEU A 272 -10.38 -7.94 5.31
CA LEU A 272 -10.62 -9.31 5.78
C LEU A 272 -12.11 -9.62 5.90
N SER A 273 -12.92 -8.68 6.38
CA SER A 273 -14.36 -8.87 6.60
C SER A 273 -15.21 -8.51 5.38
N GLY A 274 -14.65 -7.84 4.38
CA GLY A 274 -15.41 -7.29 3.25
C GLY A 274 -16.36 -6.14 3.65
N ASN A 275 -16.35 -5.72 4.89
CA ASN A 275 -17.14 -4.61 5.42
C ASN A 275 -16.34 -3.30 5.38
N LYS A 276 -17.07 -2.17 5.25
CA LYS A 276 -16.45 -0.83 5.25
C LYS A 276 -15.95 -0.39 6.64
N GLU A 277 -16.37 -1.08 7.70
CA GLU A 277 -15.97 -0.77 9.07
C GLU A 277 -14.59 -1.37 9.37
N ASN A 278 -13.64 -0.51 9.67
CA ASN A 278 -12.32 -0.90 10.15
C ASN A 278 -12.29 -0.88 11.68
N ILE A 279 -11.66 -1.89 12.29
CA ILE A 279 -11.43 -1.93 13.73
C ILE A 279 -9.97 -1.59 13.95
N GLU A 280 -9.71 -0.36 14.38
CA GLU A 280 -8.34 0.13 14.63
C GLU A 280 -7.95 -0.01 16.09
N TYR A 281 -8.93 0.06 16.98
CA TYR A 281 -8.75 -0.03 18.43
C TYR A 281 -10.05 -0.44 19.11
N ILE A 282 -9.95 -0.83 20.36
CA ILE A 282 -11.11 -1.05 21.24
C ILE A 282 -11.01 -0.07 22.40
N ASN A 283 -11.88 0.94 22.44
CA ASN A 283 -11.92 1.90 23.54
C ASN A 283 -12.32 1.22 24.85
N ILE A 284 -11.72 1.67 25.95
CA ILE A 284 -12.04 1.21 27.31
C ILE A 284 -12.16 2.40 28.28
N ASP A 285 -12.96 2.25 29.32
CA ASP A 285 -12.78 3.07 30.51
C ASP A 285 -11.69 2.45 31.39
N PRO A 286 -10.69 3.22 31.84
CA PRO A 286 -9.61 2.66 32.66
C PRO A 286 -10.08 2.00 33.97
N LEU A 287 -11.28 2.34 34.45
CA LEU A 287 -11.88 1.83 35.67
C LEU A 287 -12.94 0.75 35.43
N GLN A 288 -13.23 0.37 34.18
CA GLN A 288 -14.20 -0.70 33.90
C GLN A 288 -13.65 -2.09 34.26
N TYR A 289 -14.51 -2.95 34.76
CA TYR A 289 -14.22 -4.36 35.04
C TYR A 289 -14.76 -5.31 33.98
N VAL A 290 -15.90 -4.96 33.37
CA VAL A 290 -16.63 -5.80 32.41
C VAL A 290 -16.64 -5.13 31.06
N PHE A 291 -16.43 -5.91 30.01
CA PHE A 291 -16.55 -5.42 28.63
C PHE A 291 -18.00 -5.18 28.23
N THR A 292 -18.22 -4.17 27.40
CA THR A 292 -19.53 -3.88 26.83
C THR A 292 -19.84 -4.83 25.67
N SER A 293 -21.11 -4.92 25.29
CA SER A 293 -21.53 -5.72 24.12
C SER A 293 -20.86 -5.26 22.81
N GLU A 294 -20.60 -3.96 22.65
CA GLU A 294 -19.90 -3.42 21.48
C GLU A 294 -18.43 -3.83 21.43
N GLN A 295 -17.78 -3.87 22.60
CA GLN A 295 -16.39 -4.34 22.71
C GLN A 295 -16.29 -5.84 22.39
N TYR A 296 -17.23 -6.64 22.86
CA TYR A 296 -17.32 -8.07 22.49
C TYR A 296 -17.59 -8.26 21.00
N ALA A 297 -18.51 -7.49 20.41
CA ALA A 297 -18.78 -7.55 18.97
C ALA A 297 -17.55 -7.22 18.11
N SER A 298 -16.70 -6.30 18.60
CA SER A 298 -15.42 -6.01 17.94
C SER A 298 -14.46 -7.20 18.01
N LEU A 299 -14.39 -7.89 19.15
CA LEU A 299 -13.58 -9.10 19.32
C LEU A 299 -14.08 -10.25 18.43
N ASP A 300 -15.39 -10.42 18.29
CA ASP A 300 -15.99 -11.42 17.40
C ASP A 300 -15.62 -11.19 15.93
N LYS A 301 -15.64 -9.94 15.46
CA LYS A 301 -15.21 -9.57 14.13
C LYS A 301 -13.71 -9.87 13.91
N ILE A 302 -12.87 -9.59 14.92
CA ILE A 302 -11.43 -9.91 14.89
C ILE A 302 -11.22 -11.43 14.81
N ALA A 303 -11.94 -12.20 15.62
CA ALA A 303 -11.86 -13.65 15.61
C ALA A 303 -12.30 -14.26 14.27
N GLN A 304 -13.34 -13.71 13.65
CA GLN A 304 -13.79 -14.13 12.33
C GLN A 304 -12.71 -13.89 11.26
N ALA A 305 -12.04 -12.74 11.29
CA ALA A 305 -10.94 -12.44 10.37
C ALA A 305 -9.78 -13.45 10.50
N LEU A 306 -9.48 -13.91 11.72
CA LEU A 306 -8.46 -14.91 11.99
C LEU A 306 -8.81 -16.31 11.44
N GLN A 307 -10.09 -16.68 11.36
CA GLN A 307 -10.50 -17.98 10.79
C GLN A 307 -10.07 -18.16 9.34
N ASP A 308 -10.04 -17.08 8.57
CA ASP A 308 -9.61 -17.10 7.17
C ASP A 308 -8.10 -16.94 6.99
N LYS A 309 -7.37 -16.60 8.07
CA LYS A 309 -5.93 -16.27 8.05
C LYS A 309 -5.18 -16.97 9.20
N PRO A 310 -5.00 -18.27 9.14
CA PRO A 310 -4.49 -19.08 10.29
C PRO A 310 -3.03 -18.77 10.68
N GLU A 311 -2.22 -18.20 9.79
CA GLU A 311 -0.82 -17.82 10.09
C GLU A 311 -0.71 -16.40 10.67
N MET A 312 -1.83 -15.65 10.75
CA MET A 312 -1.85 -14.32 11.32
C MET A 312 -2.06 -14.39 12.83
N HIS A 313 -1.26 -13.63 13.55
CA HIS A 313 -1.45 -13.41 14.99
C HIS A 313 -1.90 -11.96 15.21
N ILE A 314 -2.77 -11.80 16.20
CA ILE A 314 -3.22 -10.48 16.64
C ILE A 314 -2.75 -10.24 18.05
N VAL A 315 -2.11 -9.09 18.26
CA VAL A 315 -1.67 -8.64 19.57
C VAL A 315 -2.49 -7.42 19.97
N LEU A 316 -3.28 -7.57 21.03
CA LEU A 316 -3.98 -6.47 21.67
C LEU A 316 -3.14 -5.92 22.81
N THR A 317 -2.76 -4.65 22.70
CA THR A 317 -1.98 -3.98 23.74
C THR A 317 -2.85 -2.98 24.48
N GLN A 318 -3.09 -3.24 25.74
CA GLN A 318 -3.82 -2.34 26.63
C GLN A 318 -3.00 -1.11 26.92
N ARG A 319 -3.53 0.08 26.54
CA ARG A 319 -2.94 1.39 26.83
C ARG A 319 -3.87 2.18 27.72
N VAL A 320 -3.37 2.63 28.85
CA VAL A 320 -4.11 3.40 29.86
C VAL A 320 -3.37 4.68 30.17
N ASN A 321 -4.06 5.81 30.09
CA ASN A 321 -3.50 7.10 30.47
C ASN A 321 -3.47 7.24 32.00
N MET A 322 -2.33 6.91 32.59
CA MET A 322 -2.12 6.91 34.03
C MET A 322 -2.33 8.28 34.67
N ARG A 323 -2.07 9.39 33.92
CA ARG A 323 -2.29 10.75 34.42
C ARG A 323 -3.77 11.04 34.68
N ARG A 324 -4.68 10.40 33.92
CA ARG A 324 -6.15 10.52 34.11
C ARG A 324 -6.73 9.42 35.00
N ALA A 325 -6.24 8.19 34.83
CA ALA A 325 -6.77 7.04 35.54
C ALA A 325 -6.43 7.06 37.04
N LEU A 326 -5.21 7.43 37.38
CA LEU A 326 -4.72 7.38 38.77
C LEU A 326 -5.46 8.32 39.71
N PRO A 327 -5.71 9.62 39.38
CA PRO A 327 -6.54 10.49 40.20
C PRO A 327 -7.96 9.96 40.38
N ARG A 328 -8.60 9.47 39.31
CA ARG A 328 -9.96 8.90 39.37
C ARG A 328 -10.03 7.69 40.33
N GLN A 329 -9.03 6.82 40.28
CA GLN A 329 -8.94 5.66 41.16
C GLN A 329 -8.65 6.06 42.61
N ALA A 330 -7.77 7.04 42.84
CA ALA A 330 -7.47 7.59 44.16
C ALA A 330 -8.70 8.25 44.79
N ALA A 331 -9.47 9.00 43.98
CA ALA A 331 -10.76 9.57 44.41
C ALA A 331 -11.76 8.49 44.84
N GLY A 332 -11.83 7.36 44.10
CA GLY A 332 -12.61 6.20 44.51
C GLY A 332 -12.16 5.62 45.85
N ALA A 333 -10.86 5.52 46.07
CA ALA A 333 -10.30 5.04 47.33
C ALA A 333 -10.61 5.98 48.50
N LEU A 334 -10.58 7.30 48.27
CA LEU A 334 -10.96 8.30 49.27
C LEU A 334 -12.44 8.20 49.65
N ARG A 335 -13.34 8.04 48.65
CA ARG A 335 -14.78 7.82 48.89
C ARG A 335 -15.03 6.60 49.77
N MET A 336 -14.38 5.49 49.45
CA MET A 336 -14.51 4.25 50.23
C MET A 336 -14.00 4.44 51.65
N ALA A 337 -12.85 5.08 51.85
CA ALA A 337 -12.31 5.35 53.18
C ALA A 337 -13.22 6.26 54.01
N TYR A 338 -13.85 7.28 53.38
CA TYR A 338 -14.81 8.13 54.03
C TYR A 338 -16.09 7.37 54.45
N ALA A 339 -16.61 6.49 53.55
CA ALA A 339 -17.75 5.66 53.87
C ALA A 339 -17.46 4.66 55.03
N GLU A 340 -16.28 4.08 55.04
CA GLU A 340 -15.83 3.22 56.17
C GLU A 340 -15.71 4.05 57.46
N HIS A 341 -15.21 5.28 57.39
CA HIS A 341 -15.13 6.18 58.54
C HIS A 341 -16.52 6.50 59.11
N LEU A 342 -17.50 6.81 58.28
CA LEU A 342 -18.88 7.04 58.70
C LEU A 342 -19.49 5.80 59.37
N LYS A 343 -19.28 4.61 58.79
CA LYS A 343 -19.75 3.35 59.37
C LYS A 343 -19.04 2.97 60.69
N SER A 344 -17.79 3.36 60.87
CA SER A 344 -17.08 3.11 62.13
C SER A 344 -17.54 4.02 63.26
N ALA A 345 -18.14 5.20 62.93
CA ALA A 345 -18.72 6.11 63.89
C ALA A 345 -20.15 5.69 64.34
N ASP A 346 -20.79 4.79 63.56
CA ASP A 346 -22.13 4.25 63.91
C ASP A 346 -21.94 2.90 64.65
N THR A 347 -22.25 2.91 65.93
CA THR A 347 -22.05 1.78 66.84
C THR A 347 -23.14 0.67 66.74
N THR A 348 -24.09 0.80 65.81
CA THR A 348 -25.26 -0.10 65.65
C THR A 348 -25.07 -1.25 64.66
N GLY A 349 -23.97 -1.99 64.76
CA GLY A 349 -23.78 -3.27 64.08
C GLY A 349 -23.23 -3.20 62.66
N ARG A 350 -22.02 -3.77 62.46
CA ARG A 350 -21.35 -3.90 61.16
C ARG A 350 -22.08 -4.85 60.23
N GLN A 351 -22.91 -4.33 59.33
CA GLN A 351 -23.35 -5.09 58.16
C GLN A 351 -22.39 -4.86 56.98
N PRO A 352 -22.17 -5.88 56.16
CA PRO A 352 -21.38 -5.72 54.94
C PRO A 352 -22.08 -4.70 54.03
N MET A 353 -21.25 -3.90 53.30
CA MET A 353 -21.74 -2.87 52.37
C MET A 353 -22.51 -3.54 51.24
N SER A 354 -23.75 -3.11 51.00
CA SER A 354 -24.52 -3.58 49.86
C SER A 354 -23.99 -2.97 48.54
N MET A 355 -24.29 -3.61 47.43
CA MET A 355 -23.88 -3.12 46.10
C MET A 355 -24.46 -1.73 45.82
N LEU A 356 -25.70 -1.49 46.22
CA LEU A 356 -26.37 -0.20 46.05
C LEU A 356 -25.69 0.93 46.86
N GLU A 357 -25.25 0.64 48.09
CA GLU A 357 -24.47 1.57 48.89
C GLU A 357 -23.10 1.87 48.26
N TYR A 358 -22.45 0.83 47.74
CA TYR A 358 -21.18 0.99 47.02
C TYR A 358 -21.33 1.92 45.79
N GLU A 359 -22.38 1.73 45.00
CA GLU A 359 -22.67 2.57 43.83
C GLU A 359 -22.96 4.02 44.24
N LYS A 360 -23.76 4.24 45.25
CA LYS A 360 -24.03 5.60 45.79
C LYS A 360 -22.74 6.30 46.26
N ILE A 361 -21.87 5.57 46.92
CA ILE A 361 -20.57 6.10 47.39
C ILE A 361 -19.72 6.48 46.21
N GLN A 362 -19.65 5.66 45.18
CA GLN A 362 -18.85 5.95 43.99
C GLN A 362 -19.35 7.14 43.18
N GLN A 363 -20.63 7.49 43.31
CA GLN A 363 -21.25 8.68 42.68
C GLN A 363 -21.08 9.97 43.51
N THR A 364 -20.65 9.88 44.77
CA THR A 364 -20.47 11.06 45.61
C THR A 364 -19.33 11.93 45.13
N ASP A 365 -19.53 13.24 45.02
CA ASP A 365 -18.46 14.18 44.66
C ASP A 365 -17.47 14.31 45.84
N ILE A 366 -16.18 14.02 45.57
CA ILE A 366 -15.11 14.16 46.55
C ILE A 366 -14.86 15.60 47.00
N ARG A 367 -15.39 16.58 46.25
CA ARG A 367 -15.28 18.03 46.59
C ARG A 367 -16.29 18.46 47.67
N THR A 368 -17.14 17.58 48.16
CA THR A 368 -18.03 17.91 49.25
C THR A 368 -17.25 18.31 50.50
N PRO A 369 -17.68 19.35 51.27
CA PRO A 369 -16.97 19.82 52.43
C PRO A 369 -16.61 18.73 53.46
N ALA A 370 -17.53 17.77 53.64
CA ALA A 370 -17.31 16.66 54.58
C ALA A 370 -16.18 15.72 54.17
N ILE A 371 -16.11 15.33 52.89
CA ILE A 371 -15.03 14.47 52.36
C ILE A 371 -13.71 15.27 52.36
N MET A 372 -13.76 16.55 52.02
CA MET A 372 -12.55 17.41 52.05
C MET A 372 -11.98 17.56 53.46
N ALA A 373 -12.82 17.83 54.46
CA ALA A 373 -12.41 17.92 55.87
C ALA A 373 -11.81 16.58 56.37
N PHE A 374 -12.41 15.45 55.97
CA PHE A 374 -11.88 14.13 56.24
C PHE A 374 -10.51 13.90 55.59
N ALA A 375 -10.35 14.26 54.32
CA ALA A 375 -9.07 14.15 53.62
C ALA A 375 -7.99 15.04 54.28
N ASP A 376 -8.33 16.28 54.66
CA ASP A 376 -7.43 17.21 55.36
C ASP A 376 -6.96 16.66 56.72
N SER A 377 -7.88 16.02 57.46
CA SER A 377 -7.53 15.36 58.71
C SER A 377 -6.54 14.20 58.52
N LEU A 378 -6.71 13.43 57.47
CA LEU A 378 -5.79 12.30 57.15
C LEU A 378 -4.42 12.80 56.70
N LEU A 379 -4.36 13.84 55.83
CA LEU A 379 -3.12 14.45 55.38
C LEU A 379 -2.33 15.02 56.54
N THR A 380 -3.00 15.77 57.41
CA THR A 380 -2.39 16.36 58.64
C THR A 380 -1.80 15.27 59.54
N ARG A 381 -2.49 14.15 59.72
CA ARG A 381 -1.97 12.97 60.46
C ARG A 381 -0.71 12.37 59.85
N GLN A 382 -0.59 12.48 58.51
CA GLN A 382 0.59 11.99 57.76
C GLN A 382 1.70 13.06 57.70
N GLY A 383 1.51 14.24 58.29
CA GLY A 383 2.47 15.35 58.23
C GLY A 383 2.48 16.10 56.92
N ILE A 384 1.46 15.95 56.06
CA ILE A 384 1.32 16.63 54.78
C ILE A 384 0.38 17.82 54.95
N SER A 385 0.83 19.03 54.51
CA SER A 385 -0.04 20.20 54.49
C SER A 385 -1.14 20.07 53.45
N PRO A 386 -2.43 20.19 53.80
CA PRO A 386 -3.53 20.13 52.86
C PRO A 386 -3.76 21.49 52.11
N GLN A 387 -3.07 22.56 52.50
CA GLN A 387 -3.27 23.89 51.91
C GLN A 387 -2.81 23.93 50.44
N GLY A 388 -3.63 24.52 49.58
CA GLY A 388 -3.33 24.67 48.15
C GLY A 388 -3.51 23.40 47.28
N LEU A 389 -3.81 22.25 47.89
CA LEU A 389 -4.06 21.01 47.15
C LEU A 389 -5.50 20.95 46.66
N SER A 390 -5.70 20.59 45.39
CA SER A 390 -7.02 20.26 44.85
C SER A 390 -7.58 18.95 45.47
N ALA A 391 -8.85 18.68 45.30
CA ALA A 391 -9.45 17.43 45.77
C ALA A 391 -8.76 16.18 45.20
N ASP A 392 -8.41 16.22 43.92
CA ASP A 392 -7.71 15.14 43.25
C ASP A 392 -6.27 14.98 43.76
N ASP A 393 -5.57 16.10 44.05
CA ASP A 393 -4.23 16.05 44.62
C ASP A 393 -4.23 15.50 46.04
N LYS A 394 -5.22 15.86 46.86
CA LYS A 394 -5.40 15.29 48.21
C LYS A 394 -5.67 13.78 48.16
N ALA A 395 -6.54 13.34 47.24
CA ALA A 395 -6.80 11.92 47.03
C ALA A 395 -5.54 11.17 46.56
N LEU A 396 -4.79 11.76 45.64
CA LEU A 396 -3.51 11.22 45.19
C LEU A 396 -2.46 11.16 46.30
N ALA A 397 -2.31 12.20 47.08
CA ALA A 397 -1.35 12.23 48.18
C ALA A 397 -1.63 11.13 49.19
N LEU A 398 -2.91 10.84 49.48
CA LEU A 398 -3.33 9.81 50.44
C LEU A 398 -3.29 8.38 49.86
N TYR A 399 -3.62 8.21 48.60
CA TYR A 399 -3.96 6.88 48.06
C TYR A 399 -3.25 6.51 46.78
N ARG A 400 -2.19 7.19 46.35
CA ARG A 400 -1.44 6.94 45.10
C ARG A 400 -1.03 5.47 44.96
N GLU A 401 -0.36 4.92 45.95
CA GLU A 401 0.15 3.53 45.88
C GLU A 401 -1.00 2.51 45.84
N LYS A 402 -2.02 2.72 46.69
CA LYS A 402 -3.21 1.87 46.70
C LYS A 402 -3.94 1.92 45.36
N ALA A 403 -4.13 3.11 44.80
CA ALA A 403 -4.76 3.32 43.51
C ALA A 403 -3.96 2.70 42.36
N ALA A 404 -2.63 2.88 42.36
CA ALA A 404 -1.78 2.27 41.35
C ALA A 404 -1.84 0.73 41.39
N GLY A 405 -1.79 0.14 42.58
CA GLY A 405 -1.93 -1.31 42.76
C GLY A 405 -3.30 -1.84 42.36
N GLN A 406 -4.36 -1.06 42.59
CA GLN A 406 -5.72 -1.41 42.14
C GLN A 406 -5.83 -1.34 40.62
N LEU A 407 -5.35 -0.27 39.96
CA LEU A 407 -5.34 -0.15 38.51
C LEU A 407 -4.56 -1.27 37.86
N ALA A 408 -3.37 -1.61 38.38
CA ALA A 408 -2.59 -2.73 37.87
C ALA A 408 -3.37 -4.06 37.91
N ARG A 409 -4.06 -4.33 39.03
CA ARG A 409 -4.94 -5.52 39.15
C ARG A 409 -6.10 -5.48 38.17
N MET A 410 -6.74 -4.31 37.99
CA MET A 410 -7.85 -4.15 37.02
C MET A 410 -7.38 -4.36 35.59
N MET A 411 -6.22 -3.83 35.23
CA MET A 411 -5.62 -4.02 33.91
C MET A 411 -5.29 -5.51 33.65
N ALA A 412 -4.74 -6.19 34.64
CA ALA A 412 -4.46 -7.63 34.54
C ALA A 412 -5.75 -8.46 34.46
N ALA A 413 -6.77 -8.11 35.25
CA ALA A 413 -8.08 -8.78 35.23
C ALA A 413 -8.79 -8.63 33.87
N ARG A 414 -8.75 -7.43 33.28
CA ARG A 414 -9.28 -7.20 31.91
C ARG A 414 -8.56 -8.04 30.86
N ASN A 415 -7.24 -8.04 30.88
CA ASN A 415 -6.46 -8.87 29.94
C ASN A 415 -6.82 -10.34 30.08
N LYS A 416 -6.98 -10.82 31.31
CA LYS A 416 -7.39 -12.20 31.61
C LYS A 416 -8.80 -12.49 31.09
N ALA A 417 -9.77 -11.63 31.40
CA ALA A 417 -11.17 -11.78 30.95
C ALA A 417 -11.28 -11.80 29.42
N LEU A 418 -10.50 -10.97 28.73
CA LEU A 418 -10.45 -10.93 27.28
C LEU A 418 -9.87 -12.23 26.70
N ALA A 419 -8.75 -12.71 27.25
CA ALA A 419 -8.14 -13.98 26.84
C ALA A 419 -9.09 -15.16 27.10
N GLU A 420 -9.79 -15.20 28.24
CA GLU A 420 -10.78 -16.22 28.59
C GLU A 420 -11.99 -16.17 27.65
N TYR A 421 -12.48 -14.98 27.28
CA TYR A 421 -13.55 -14.83 26.30
C TYR A 421 -13.14 -15.41 24.94
N MET A 422 -11.97 -15.04 24.44
CA MET A 422 -11.45 -15.57 23.16
C MET A 422 -11.30 -17.10 23.23
N GLN A 423 -10.80 -17.65 24.33
CA GLN A 423 -10.65 -19.07 24.49
C GLN A 423 -11.99 -19.82 24.57
N SER A 424 -12.98 -19.29 25.28
CA SER A 424 -14.27 -19.95 25.48
C SER A 424 -15.19 -19.83 24.28
N THR A 425 -15.16 -18.68 23.59
CA THR A 425 -16.08 -18.39 22.48
C THR A 425 -15.46 -18.72 21.12
N HIS A 426 -14.15 -18.53 20.97
CA HIS A 426 -13.43 -18.64 19.71
C HIS A 426 -12.20 -19.58 19.81
N GLY A 427 -12.32 -20.69 20.54
CA GLY A 427 -11.21 -21.57 20.87
C GLY A 427 -10.30 -21.98 19.72
N ALA A 428 -10.83 -22.11 18.50
CA ALA A 428 -10.04 -22.44 17.31
C ALA A 428 -9.05 -21.33 16.91
N THR A 429 -9.38 -20.07 17.14
CA THR A 429 -8.54 -18.90 16.80
C THR A 429 -7.79 -18.32 17.99
N ALA A 430 -8.12 -18.76 19.22
CA ALA A 430 -7.52 -18.26 20.46
C ALA A 430 -5.98 -18.33 20.48
N PRO A 431 -5.30 -19.36 19.95
CA PRO A 431 -3.83 -19.41 19.92
C PRO A 431 -3.18 -18.31 19.09
N ALA A 432 -3.91 -17.77 18.12
CA ALA A 432 -3.45 -16.66 17.27
C ALA A 432 -3.68 -15.28 17.91
N PHE A 433 -4.23 -15.25 19.14
CA PHE A 433 -4.62 -14.04 19.83
C PHE A 433 -3.79 -13.84 21.09
N ARG A 434 -3.13 -12.69 21.21
CA ARG A 434 -2.33 -12.34 22.38
C ARG A 434 -2.85 -11.03 22.98
N VAL A 435 -2.89 -10.99 24.31
CA VAL A 435 -3.28 -9.81 25.06
C VAL A 435 -2.17 -9.41 25.99
N GLN A 436 -1.79 -8.16 25.98
CA GLN A 436 -0.73 -7.61 26.83
C GLN A 436 -1.05 -6.19 27.31
N THR A 437 -0.34 -5.75 28.31
CA THR A 437 -0.33 -4.35 28.73
C THR A 437 0.87 -3.66 28.08
N MET A 438 0.74 -2.38 27.79
CA MET A 438 1.85 -1.54 27.33
C MET A 438 3.06 -1.67 28.28
N ASP A 439 4.26 -1.56 27.73
CA ASP A 439 5.50 -1.62 28.49
C ASP A 439 5.44 -0.70 29.72
N SER A 440 5.91 -1.22 30.86
CA SER A 440 5.86 -0.53 32.15
C SER A 440 6.67 0.77 32.19
N LEU A 441 7.71 0.91 31.35
CA LEU A 441 8.51 2.12 31.24
C LEU A 441 7.82 3.18 30.36
N ALA A 442 7.02 2.74 29.38
CA ALA A 442 6.31 3.62 28.48
C ALA A 442 4.94 4.07 29.03
N LEU A 443 4.28 3.20 29.83
CA LEU A 443 2.94 3.43 30.37
C LEU A 443 2.79 4.77 31.15
N PRO A 444 3.72 5.19 32.03
CA PRO A 444 3.60 6.46 32.74
C PRO A 444 3.62 7.71 31.84
N ASN A 445 4.23 7.59 30.66
CA ASN A 445 4.39 8.68 29.70
C ASN A 445 3.28 8.69 28.64
N TYR A 446 2.40 7.69 28.64
CA TYR A 446 1.31 7.61 27.68
C TYR A 446 0.24 8.67 27.98
N THR A 447 -0.06 9.52 27.01
CA THR A 447 -1.02 10.61 27.11
C THR A 447 -2.26 10.43 26.21
N GLY A 448 -2.29 9.38 25.39
CA GLY A 448 -3.38 9.08 24.47
C GLY A 448 -4.68 8.64 25.16
N ARG A 449 -5.64 8.16 24.35
CA ARG A 449 -6.92 7.62 24.85
C ARG A 449 -6.75 6.23 25.46
N ASP A 450 -7.59 5.93 26.45
CA ASP A 450 -7.63 4.61 27.09
C ASP A 450 -8.24 3.58 26.12
N ARG A 451 -7.43 2.62 25.64
CA ARG A 451 -7.85 1.66 24.59
C ARG A 451 -6.96 0.43 24.54
N TYR A 452 -7.42 -0.60 23.84
CA TYR A 452 -6.57 -1.61 23.27
C TYR A 452 -6.19 -1.20 21.85
N THR A 453 -4.90 -1.10 21.56
CA THR A 453 -4.39 -1.00 20.18
C THR A 453 -4.19 -2.41 19.62
N ILE A 454 -4.28 -2.51 18.29
CA ILE A 454 -4.24 -3.78 17.56
C ILE A 454 -2.95 -3.82 16.76
N ALA A 455 -2.18 -4.88 16.90
CA ALA A 455 -1.04 -5.16 16.03
C ALA A 455 -1.25 -6.51 15.35
N LEU A 456 -0.88 -6.57 14.08
CA LEU A 456 -0.88 -7.78 13.27
C LEU A 456 0.54 -8.33 13.18
N GLU A 457 0.69 -9.62 13.40
CA GLU A 457 1.96 -10.32 13.28
C GLU A 457 1.83 -11.47 12.30
N VAL A 458 2.69 -11.50 11.28
CA VAL A 458 2.78 -12.57 10.29
C VAL A 458 4.25 -12.93 10.08
N ASP A 459 4.62 -14.16 10.34
CA ASP A 459 5.96 -14.70 10.08
C ASP A 459 7.09 -13.81 10.62
N GLY A 460 6.88 -13.28 11.85
CA GLY A 460 7.83 -12.44 12.59
C GLY A 460 7.90 -10.99 12.16
N GLU A 461 7.00 -10.53 11.31
CA GLU A 461 6.79 -9.12 10.99
C GLU A 461 5.57 -8.62 11.76
N THR A 462 5.74 -7.59 12.58
CA THR A 462 4.68 -6.98 13.38
C THR A 462 4.38 -5.58 12.87
N VAL A 463 3.11 -5.29 12.64
CA VAL A 463 2.64 -3.96 12.24
C VAL A 463 1.49 -3.56 13.15
N GLU A 464 1.64 -2.43 13.81
CA GLU A 464 0.56 -1.82 14.58
C GLU A 464 -0.45 -1.20 13.60
N VAL A 465 -1.74 -1.49 13.79
CA VAL A 465 -2.81 -0.82 13.06
C VAL A 465 -2.86 0.60 13.59
N GLU A 466 -2.47 1.57 12.75
CA GLU A 466 -2.45 2.98 13.14
C GLU A 466 -3.88 3.43 13.41
N ALA A 467 -4.14 3.78 14.66
CA ALA A 467 -5.31 4.57 15.01
C ALA A 467 -4.94 6.04 14.79
N GLU A 468 -5.75 6.79 14.06
CA GLU A 468 -5.59 8.24 14.00
C GLU A 468 -5.52 8.77 15.43
N ASP A 469 -4.33 9.24 15.83
CA ASP A 469 -4.17 9.84 17.15
C ASP A 469 -4.86 11.20 17.13
N ASP A 470 -5.95 11.34 17.91
CA ASP A 470 -6.57 12.63 18.23
C ASP A 470 -5.64 13.57 19.05
N ASN A 471 -4.35 13.35 18.97
CA ASN A 471 -3.34 14.19 19.63
C ASN A 471 -2.83 15.33 18.74
N ALA A 472 -3.62 15.74 17.73
CA ALA A 472 -3.41 16.98 16.98
C ALA A 472 -3.78 18.21 17.83
N GLY A 473 -3.15 18.34 19.03
CA GLY A 473 -3.40 19.40 19.98
C GLY A 473 -2.14 19.92 20.69
N ALA A 474 -0.91 19.63 20.16
CA ALA A 474 0.32 20.29 20.59
C ALA A 474 1.44 20.04 19.56
N GLY A 475 1.51 20.90 18.53
CA GLY A 475 2.75 21.21 17.80
C GLY A 475 3.29 20.12 16.88
N ALA A 476 2.71 20.01 15.69
CA ALA A 476 3.32 19.96 14.36
C ALA A 476 2.23 19.59 13.37
N GLU A 477 1.76 20.56 12.62
CA GLU A 477 0.91 20.37 11.45
C GLU A 477 1.66 19.51 10.43
N THR A 478 1.25 18.25 10.25
CA THR A 478 1.34 17.56 8.99
C THR A 478 -0.08 17.20 8.60
N ASP A 479 -0.73 18.16 7.97
CA ASP A 479 -2.01 18.04 7.29
C ASP A 479 -1.86 17.01 6.17
N MET A 480 -2.47 15.84 6.35
CA MET A 480 -2.67 14.88 5.29
C MET A 480 -4.15 14.50 5.23
N SER A 481 -4.94 15.44 4.70
CA SER A 481 -6.29 15.15 4.20
C SER A 481 -6.21 14.26 2.96
N PRO A 482 -7.15 13.33 2.71
CA PRO A 482 -7.12 12.43 1.54
C PRO A 482 -7.35 13.13 0.19
N GLY A 483 -7.28 14.44 0.13
CA GLY A 483 -7.51 15.25 -1.07
C GLY A 483 -6.33 16.09 -1.57
N ASP A 484 -5.30 16.33 -0.78
CA ASP A 484 -4.25 17.29 -1.12
C ASP A 484 -2.85 16.71 -0.85
N ILE A 485 -2.37 15.83 -1.71
CA ILE A 485 -0.93 15.60 -1.84
C ILE A 485 -0.44 16.43 -3.01
N GLN A 486 -0.25 17.73 -2.79
CA GLN A 486 0.67 18.54 -3.59
C GLN A 486 2.09 18.08 -3.28
N ALA A 487 2.83 17.81 -4.36
CA ALA A 487 4.22 17.37 -4.29
C ALA A 487 5.08 18.47 -3.64
N ASP A 488 5.76 18.09 -2.56
CA ASP A 488 6.85 18.92 -2.02
C ASP A 488 8.06 18.81 -2.96
N SER A 489 8.36 19.93 -3.62
CA SER A 489 9.40 20.08 -4.61
C SER A 489 10.70 20.55 -3.94
N THR A 490 11.43 19.63 -3.29
CA THR A 490 12.84 19.92 -3.00
C THR A 490 13.70 18.67 -3.17
N GLY A 491 14.43 18.66 -4.27
CA GLY A 491 15.66 17.92 -4.43
C GLY A 491 15.60 16.58 -5.14
N LEU A 492 15.28 16.58 -6.43
CA LEU A 492 15.87 15.68 -7.43
C LEU A 492 15.51 16.21 -8.82
N SER A 493 16.20 17.26 -9.24
CA SER A 493 16.20 17.69 -10.63
C SER A 493 17.12 16.75 -11.43
N ALA A 494 16.53 15.74 -12.04
CA ALA A 494 17.06 15.13 -13.24
C ALA A 494 15.88 14.97 -14.18
N GLY A 495 15.70 15.96 -15.06
CA GLY A 495 14.67 15.95 -16.07
C GLY A 495 14.87 14.78 -17.01
N VAL A 496 13.89 13.90 -17.03
CA VAL A 496 13.74 12.89 -18.08
C VAL A 496 12.65 13.41 -19.01
N PRO A 497 12.93 13.65 -20.30
CA PRO A 497 11.94 14.14 -21.26
C PRO A 497 10.72 13.20 -21.36
N ALA A 498 9.56 13.74 -21.66
CA ALA A 498 8.29 12.99 -21.81
C ALA A 498 8.36 11.83 -22.84
N GLU A 499 9.29 11.88 -23.78
CA GLU A 499 9.56 10.83 -24.76
C GLU A 499 10.07 9.51 -24.14
N GLU A 500 10.75 9.55 -23.00
CA GLU A 500 11.26 8.32 -22.37
C GLU A 500 10.18 7.44 -21.75
N ALA A 501 9.07 8.02 -21.28
CA ALA A 501 7.96 7.25 -20.69
C ALA A 501 7.26 6.37 -21.74
N MET A 502 7.32 6.77 -22.99
CA MET A 502 6.67 6.08 -24.10
C MET A 502 7.49 4.93 -24.69
N VAL A 503 8.81 5.03 -24.62
CA VAL A 503 9.71 3.99 -25.14
C VAL A 503 9.67 2.73 -24.26
N ILE A 504 9.45 2.87 -22.95
CA ILE A 504 9.31 1.70 -22.06
C ILE A 504 7.96 0.99 -22.29
N GLY A 505 6.90 1.75 -22.61
CA GLY A 505 5.63 1.19 -23.05
C GLY A 505 5.69 0.57 -24.44
N GLY A 506 6.45 1.18 -25.34
CA GLY A 506 6.58 0.75 -26.73
C GLY A 506 7.46 -0.48 -26.96
N ALA A 507 8.48 -0.69 -26.13
CA ALA A 507 9.40 -1.82 -26.27
C ALA A 507 8.84 -3.16 -25.72
N VAL A 508 7.79 -3.11 -24.91
CA VAL A 508 7.17 -4.30 -24.30
C VAL A 508 5.76 -4.52 -24.86
N ALA A 509 5.30 -3.64 -25.72
CA ALA A 509 3.91 -3.61 -26.11
C ALA A 509 3.71 -4.09 -27.53
N THR A 510 3.18 -5.30 -27.67
CA THR A 510 2.55 -5.75 -28.92
C THR A 510 1.73 -7.04 -28.77
N SER A 511 0.48 -7.00 -28.91
CA SER A 511 -0.60 -7.70 -29.58
C SER A 511 -1.52 -8.70 -28.89
N ALA A 512 -2.82 -8.61 -29.18
CA ALA A 512 -3.76 -9.73 -29.14
C ALA A 512 -4.84 -9.66 -30.23
N PRO A 513 -5.41 -10.79 -30.66
CA PRO A 513 -6.59 -10.82 -31.50
C PRO A 513 -7.89 -10.70 -30.68
N ALA A 514 -8.90 -10.11 -31.27
CA ALA A 514 -10.26 -10.08 -30.73
C ALA A 514 -10.84 -11.51 -30.69
N VAL A 515 -11.41 -11.91 -29.56
CA VAL A 515 -12.35 -13.02 -29.49
C VAL A 515 -13.68 -12.50 -29.98
N MET A 516 -14.15 -13.00 -31.13
CA MET A 516 -15.55 -12.89 -31.54
C MET A 516 -16.38 -13.72 -30.54
N GLU A 517 -17.22 -13.06 -29.79
CA GLU A 517 -18.36 -13.71 -29.15
C GLU A 517 -19.31 -14.15 -30.28
N THR A 518 -19.39 -15.45 -30.49
CA THR A 518 -20.52 -16.04 -31.21
C THR A 518 -21.63 -16.21 -30.19
N GLU A 519 -22.63 -15.35 -30.24
CA GLU A 519 -23.96 -15.67 -29.71
C GLU A 519 -24.46 -16.93 -30.42
N SER A 520 -24.61 -18.00 -29.68
CA SER A 520 -25.40 -19.15 -30.07
C SER A 520 -26.77 -18.98 -29.43
N SER A 521 -27.69 -18.45 -30.21
CA SER A 521 -29.11 -18.59 -29.97
C SER A 521 -29.57 -19.98 -30.39
N GLY A 522 -30.34 -20.67 -29.55
CA GLY A 522 -31.44 -21.53 -29.95
C GLY A 522 -31.19 -23.05 -29.88
N GLU A 523 -31.81 -23.63 -29.04
CA GLU A 523 -32.75 -24.73 -28.81
C GLU A 523 -32.47 -25.54 -27.56
#